data_db7ec426a723c51e145df55364e14723
#
_entry.id   db7ec426a723c51e145df55364e14723
#
_cell.length_a   1.000
_cell.length_b   1.000
_cell.length_c   1.000
_cell.angle_alpha   90.00
_cell.angle_beta   90.00
_cell.angle_gamma   90.00
#
_symmetry.space_group_name_H-M   'P 1'
#
loop_
_entity.id
_entity.type
_entity.pdbx_description
1 polymer ?
#
loop_
_entity_poly.entity_id
_entity_poly.type
_entity_poly.pdbx_seq_one_letter_code
_entity_poly.pdbx_strand_id
1 'polypeptide(L)'
;LIASVAIVLTVACSSGGSAEPLVDLEPLSPTEIISRSSDALSGISTFRFALSHDHGNTILTNGIEVPRASGTAMVPDSYTLDADTLVAGFFVNTQVTVIDQDSYMTHPITRRWQLVEPGTSPFGTFNPVSLVASILEQIENPQIAPTEASKAGSYVVDGSLPAIALKSLTGGVDETAPLLEVRVTIDGSSMYPVEARITGRATTAESGDLVRTVRLFEFNSDIAIEPPI
;
A
#
# COMPACT_ATOMS: atom_id res chain seq x y z
N LEU A 1 4.33 78.20 21.83
CA LEU A 1 4.68 76.84 22.20
C LEU A 1 3.74 75.85 21.50
N ILE A 2 4.23 75.22 20.42
CA ILE A 2 3.48 74.22 19.63
C ILE A 2 4.10 72.86 19.97
N ALA A 3 3.33 72.01 20.61
CA ALA A 3 3.74 70.64 20.90
C ALA A 3 3.32 69.73 19.77
N SER A 4 4.29 69.15 19.02
CA SER A 4 4.07 68.11 18.03
C SER A 4 3.99 66.76 18.69
N VAL A 5 2.85 66.10 18.52
CA VAL A 5 2.64 64.69 18.93
C VAL A 5 3.00 63.83 17.72
N ALA A 6 4.06 63.02 17.87
CA ALA A 6 4.42 62.00 16.88
C ALA A 6 3.66 60.69 17.20
N ILE A 7 2.79 60.29 16.27
CA ILE A 7 2.10 58.99 16.32
C ILE A 7 3.00 57.93 15.66
N VAL A 8 3.50 56.99 16.44
CA VAL A 8 4.22 55.82 15.95
C VAL A 8 3.20 54.74 15.65
N LEU A 9 2.99 54.41 14.34
CA LEU A 9 2.21 53.28 13.88
C LEU A 9 3.12 52.05 13.93
N THR A 10 2.88 51.14 14.87
CA THR A 10 3.46 49.79 14.85
C THR A 10 2.61 48.89 13.96
N VAL A 11 3.15 48.53 12.81
CA VAL A 11 2.58 47.48 11.95
C VAL A 11 2.94 46.15 12.57
N ALA A 12 1.99 45.49 13.21
CA ALA A 12 2.09 44.10 13.63
C ALA A 12 1.85 43.19 12.42
N CYS A 13 2.91 42.63 11.84
CA CYS A 13 2.79 41.54 10.92
C CYS A 13 2.36 40.30 11.71
N SER A 14 1.08 39.98 11.73
CA SER A 14 0.59 38.66 12.13
C SER A 14 0.82 37.69 10.99
N SER A 15 1.86 36.86 11.09
CA SER A 15 2.01 35.66 10.27
C SER A 15 0.93 34.68 10.68
N GLY A 16 -0.24 34.81 10.06
CA GLY A 16 -1.33 33.81 10.18
C GLY A 16 -0.90 32.55 9.45
N GLY A 17 -0.27 31.62 10.13
CA GLY A 17 -0.25 30.24 9.72
C GLY A 17 -1.70 29.75 9.76
N SER A 18 -2.29 29.48 8.60
CA SER A 18 -3.56 28.77 8.53
C SER A 18 -3.31 27.38 9.08
N ALA A 19 -3.66 27.15 10.36
CA ALA A 19 -3.80 25.80 10.89
C ALA A 19 -4.93 25.17 10.05
N GLU A 20 -4.62 24.12 9.32
CA GLU A 20 -5.65 23.29 8.72
C GLU A 20 -6.62 22.85 9.82
N PRO A 21 -7.95 22.93 9.59
CA PRO A 21 -8.90 22.52 10.60
C PRO A 21 -8.63 21.05 10.94
N LEU A 22 -8.41 20.77 12.21
CA LEU A 22 -8.35 19.40 12.72
C LEU A 22 -9.71 18.77 12.38
N VAL A 23 -9.71 17.82 11.46
CA VAL A 23 -10.89 17.02 11.17
C VAL A 23 -11.12 16.19 12.43
N ASP A 24 -12.21 16.51 13.14
CA ASP A 24 -12.60 15.77 14.33
C ASP A 24 -13.19 14.43 13.87
N LEU A 25 -12.39 13.36 13.98
CA LEU A 25 -12.83 12.03 13.56
C LEU A 25 -13.85 11.45 14.53
N GLU A 26 -14.84 10.73 14.00
CA GLU A 26 -15.78 9.98 14.81
C GLU A 26 -15.02 9.00 15.72
N PRO A 27 -15.33 8.91 17.03
CA PRO A 27 -14.68 7.96 17.91
C PRO A 27 -15.18 6.54 17.65
N LEU A 28 -14.47 5.81 16.77
CA LEU A 28 -14.77 4.42 16.42
C LEU A 28 -13.87 3.44 17.17
N SER A 29 -14.37 2.23 17.42
CA SER A 29 -13.54 1.14 17.92
C SER A 29 -12.60 0.64 16.82
N PRO A 30 -11.41 0.07 17.15
CA PRO A 30 -10.47 -0.46 16.15
C PRO A 30 -11.11 -1.49 15.22
N THR A 31 -11.91 -2.38 15.76
CA THR A 31 -12.62 -3.40 14.97
C THR A 31 -13.64 -2.76 14.00
N GLU A 32 -14.33 -1.72 14.46
CA GLU A 32 -15.29 -1.01 13.61
C GLU A 32 -14.60 -0.24 12.49
N ILE A 33 -13.43 0.36 12.75
CA ILE A 33 -12.61 1.04 11.74
C ILE A 33 -12.20 0.04 10.65
N ILE A 34 -11.69 -1.12 11.02
CA ILE A 34 -11.29 -2.17 10.08
C ILE A 34 -12.51 -2.69 9.29
N SER A 35 -13.65 -2.94 9.94
CA SER A 35 -14.87 -3.40 9.26
C SER A 35 -15.37 -2.38 8.23
N ARG A 36 -15.46 -1.10 8.62
CA ARG A 36 -15.89 -0.04 7.69
C ARG A 36 -14.91 0.15 6.53
N SER A 37 -13.61 -0.03 6.79
CA SER A 37 -12.59 0.03 5.73
C SER A 37 -12.70 -1.14 4.76
N SER A 38 -12.99 -2.34 5.24
CA SER A 38 -13.25 -3.51 4.40
C SER A 38 -14.52 -3.32 3.56
N ASP A 39 -15.59 -2.79 4.15
CA ASP A 39 -16.82 -2.47 3.42
C ASP A 39 -16.57 -1.40 2.34
N ALA A 40 -15.83 -0.34 2.67
CA ALA A 40 -15.47 0.71 1.73
C ALA A 40 -14.62 0.20 0.55
N LEU A 41 -13.70 -0.74 0.82
CA LEU A 41 -12.88 -1.38 -0.21
C LEU A 41 -13.74 -2.07 -1.28
N SER A 42 -14.86 -2.66 -0.91
CA SER A 42 -15.78 -3.34 -1.84
C SER A 42 -16.43 -2.40 -2.86
N GLY A 43 -16.47 -1.10 -2.57
CA GLY A 43 -17.00 -0.07 -3.46
C GLY A 43 -15.95 0.58 -4.38
N ILE A 44 -14.69 0.17 -4.28
CA ILE A 44 -13.61 0.72 -5.11
C ILE A 44 -13.61 0.04 -6.48
N SER A 45 -13.58 0.84 -7.53
CA SER A 45 -13.45 0.36 -8.92
C SER A 45 -12.01 0.33 -9.42
N THR A 46 -11.23 1.36 -9.05
CA THR A 46 -9.82 1.49 -9.45
C THR A 46 -8.99 2.09 -8.32
N PHE A 47 -7.72 1.75 -8.27
CA PHE A 47 -6.74 2.40 -7.40
C PHE A 47 -5.33 2.22 -7.95
N ARG A 48 -4.43 3.10 -7.55
CA ARG A 48 -2.99 2.88 -7.72
C ARG A 48 -2.38 2.34 -6.45
N PHE A 49 -1.32 1.55 -6.60
CA PHE A 49 -0.59 0.99 -5.48
C PHE A 49 0.92 1.13 -5.65
N ALA A 50 1.63 1.13 -4.53
CA ALA A 50 3.08 1.07 -4.49
C ALA A 50 3.52 0.18 -3.32
N LEU A 51 4.52 -0.66 -3.57
CA LEU A 51 5.24 -1.46 -2.58
C LEU A 51 6.66 -0.92 -2.45
N SER A 52 7.07 -0.65 -1.23
CA SER A 52 8.43 -0.24 -0.88
C SER A 52 8.89 -0.92 0.41
N HIS A 53 10.19 -0.84 0.70
CA HIS A 53 10.79 -1.46 1.87
C HIS A 53 11.74 -0.49 2.56
N ASP A 54 11.80 -0.53 3.90
CA ASP A 54 12.83 0.16 4.68
C ASP A 54 14.00 -0.77 4.98
N HIS A 55 13.71 -2.05 5.24
CA HIS A 55 14.71 -3.10 5.48
C HIS A 55 14.34 -4.32 4.66
N GLY A 56 15.33 -4.93 4.01
CA GLY A 56 15.17 -6.14 3.19
C GLY A 56 14.33 -5.92 1.92
N ASN A 57 13.91 -7.00 1.32
CA ASN A 57 13.06 -7.03 0.14
C ASN A 57 11.99 -8.13 0.30
N THR A 58 10.84 -7.98 -0.33
CA THR A 58 9.91 -9.10 -0.48
C THR A 58 10.56 -10.16 -1.36
N ILE A 59 10.59 -11.41 -0.89
CA ILE A 59 11.13 -12.54 -1.65
C ILE A 59 9.98 -13.49 -1.99
N LEU A 60 9.73 -13.61 -3.29
CA LEU A 60 8.71 -14.53 -3.80
C LEU A 60 9.16 -15.97 -3.60
N THR A 61 8.21 -16.91 -3.53
CA THR A 61 8.52 -18.33 -3.35
C THR A 61 9.38 -18.95 -4.46
N ASN A 62 9.43 -18.32 -5.64
CA ASN A 62 10.33 -18.70 -6.74
C ASN A 62 11.75 -18.09 -6.62
N GLY A 63 12.05 -17.40 -5.51
CA GLY A 63 13.37 -16.81 -5.23
C GLY A 63 13.63 -15.46 -5.87
N ILE A 64 12.65 -14.85 -6.50
CA ILE A 64 12.78 -13.47 -7.03
C ILE A 64 12.62 -12.49 -5.88
N GLU A 65 13.60 -11.60 -5.73
CA GLU A 65 13.49 -10.48 -4.80
C GLU A 65 12.82 -9.28 -5.48
N VAL A 66 11.91 -8.64 -4.77
CA VAL A 66 11.16 -7.47 -5.25
C VAL A 66 11.45 -6.28 -4.31
N PRO A 67 12.46 -5.44 -4.61
CA PRO A 67 12.78 -4.25 -3.83
C PRO A 67 11.68 -3.21 -3.84
N ARG A 68 10.98 -3.05 -4.95
CA ARG A 68 9.82 -2.18 -5.09
C ARG A 68 8.94 -2.60 -6.26
N ALA A 69 7.69 -2.24 -6.15
CA ALA A 69 6.72 -2.38 -7.23
C ALA A 69 5.70 -1.26 -7.17
N SER A 70 5.11 -0.94 -8.32
CA SER A 70 3.98 -0.01 -8.39
C SER A 70 3.07 -0.41 -9.55
N GLY A 71 1.85 0.06 -9.52
CA GLY A 71 0.91 -0.26 -10.58
C GLY A 71 -0.46 0.34 -10.35
N THR A 72 -1.38 -0.11 -11.17
CA THR A 72 -2.78 0.26 -11.14
C THR A 72 -3.62 -1.00 -11.10
N ALA A 73 -4.64 -1.01 -10.27
CA ALA A 73 -5.63 -2.07 -10.21
C ALA A 73 -6.98 -1.57 -10.68
N MET A 74 -7.69 -2.42 -11.41
CA MET A 74 -9.10 -2.27 -11.78
C MET A 74 -9.82 -3.53 -11.29
N VAL A 75 -10.73 -3.33 -10.35
CA VAL A 75 -11.48 -4.41 -9.71
C VAL A 75 -12.40 -5.08 -10.74
N PRO A 76 -12.55 -6.41 -10.76
CA PRO A 76 -12.00 -7.31 -9.75
C PRO A 76 -10.57 -7.85 -10.05
N ASP A 77 -10.17 -8.00 -11.30
CA ASP A 77 -9.06 -8.90 -11.66
C ASP A 77 -8.06 -8.31 -12.65
N SER A 78 -8.18 -7.03 -13.02
CA SER A 78 -7.25 -6.42 -13.96
C SER A 78 -6.26 -5.51 -13.24
N TYR A 79 -4.98 -5.57 -13.63
CA TYR A 79 -3.95 -4.69 -13.07
C TYR A 79 -2.75 -4.53 -13.99
N THR A 80 -2.03 -3.44 -13.80
CA THR A 80 -0.67 -3.26 -14.29
C THR A 80 0.31 -3.32 -13.12
N LEU A 81 1.50 -3.82 -13.36
CA LEU A 81 2.59 -3.89 -12.40
C LEU A 81 3.89 -3.47 -13.08
N ASP A 82 4.62 -2.56 -12.47
CA ASP A 82 6.01 -2.23 -12.79
C ASP A 82 6.84 -2.62 -11.56
N ALA A 83 7.67 -3.66 -11.68
CA ALA A 83 8.43 -4.22 -10.59
C ALA A 83 9.94 -4.17 -10.87
N ASP A 84 10.68 -3.60 -9.95
CA ASP A 84 12.12 -3.81 -9.86
C ASP A 84 12.38 -5.14 -9.17
N THR A 85 13.17 -5.99 -9.78
CA THR A 85 13.44 -7.34 -9.28
C THR A 85 14.94 -7.64 -9.28
N LEU A 86 15.35 -8.52 -8.35
CA LEU A 86 16.66 -9.14 -8.35
C LEU A 86 16.50 -10.63 -8.61
N VAL A 87 17.06 -11.10 -9.70
CA VAL A 87 17.05 -12.50 -10.12
C VAL A 87 18.48 -12.99 -10.16
N ALA A 88 18.85 -13.90 -9.27
CA ALA A 88 20.21 -14.38 -9.11
C ALA A 88 21.25 -13.23 -8.98
N GLY A 89 20.88 -12.15 -8.30
CA GLY A 89 21.71 -10.96 -8.07
C GLY A 89 21.72 -9.95 -9.23
N PHE A 90 21.03 -10.23 -10.33
CA PHE A 90 20.90 -9.29 -11.45
C PHE A 90 19.65 -8.43 -11.32
N PHE A 91 19.81 -7.13 -11.47
CA PHE A 91 18.71 -6.19 -11.46
C PHE A 91 17.93 -6.23 -12.78
N VAL A 92 16.63 -6.50 -12.69
CA VAL A 92 15.72 -6.56 -13.83
C VAL A 92 14.46 -5.78 -13.50
N ASN A 93 14.11 -4.82 -14.33
CA ASN A 93 12.77 -4.22 -14.24
C ASN A 93 11.81 -5.02 -15.12
N THR A 94 10.66 -5.40 -14.60
CA THR A 94 9.65 -6.21 -15.27
C THR A 94 8.31 -5.49 -15.23
N GLN A 95 7.67 -5.38 -16.38
CA GLN A 95 6.30 -4.87 -16.47
C GLN A 95 5.34 -6.03 -16.75
N VAL A 96 4.21 -6.01 -16.05
CA VAL A 96 3.14 -7.01 -16.19
C VAL A 96 1.82 -6.28 -16.39
N THR A 97 0.98 -6.81 -17.25
CA THR A 97 -0.42 -6.39 -17.40
C THR A 97 -1.27 -7.65 -17.35
N VAL A 98 -2.26 -7.65 -16.47
CA VAL A 98 -3.26 -8.72 -16.37
C VAL A 98 -4.62 -8.12 -16.67
N ILE A 99 -5.35 -8.77 -17.57
CA ILE A 99 -6.73 -8.42 -17.94
C ILE A 99 -7.52 -9.72 -17.97
N ASP A 100 -8.45 -9.85 -17.04
CA ASP A 100 -9.22 -11.08 -16.82
C ASP A 100 -8.30 -12.30 -16.62
N GLN A 101 -8.18 -13.14 -17.62
CA GLN A 101 -7.35 -14.35 -17.59
C GLN A 101 -6.04 -14.22 -18.39
N ASP A 102 -5.90 -13.15 -19.16
CA ASP A 102 -4.73 -12.91 -19.98
C ASP A 102 -3.65 -12.17 -19.19
N SER A 103 -2.43 -12.68 -19.24
CA SER A 103 -1.26 -12.08 -18.62
C SER A 103 -0.22 -11.74 -19.66
N TYR A 104 0.22 -10.51 -19.66
CA TYR A 104 1.29 -9.99 -20.51
C TYR A 104 2.47 -9.58 -19.66
N MET A 105 3.67 -9.85 -20.12
CA MET A 105 4.89 -9.49 -19.41
C MET A 105 5.99 -9.03 -20.36
N THR A 106 6.81 -8.09 -19.96
CA THR A 106 8.00 -7.73 -20.73
C THR A 106 9.09 -8.78 -20.58
N HIS A 107 9.66 -9.21 -21.71
CA HIS A 107 10.83 -10.09 -21.70
C HIS A 107 12.03 -9.40 -21.03
N PRO A 108 12.73 -10.02 -20.07
CA PRO A 108 13.72 -9.34 -19.23
C PRO A 108 14.89 -8.74 -20.02
N ILE A 109 15.26 -9.33 -21.16
CA ILE A 109 16.41 -8.88 -21.99
C ILE A 109 15.95 -7.95 -23.12
N THR A 110 14.95 -8.38 -23.91
CA THR A 110 14.52 -7.64 -25.11
C THR A 110 13.55 -6.53 -24.83
N ARG A 111 12.95 -6.50 -23.63
CA ARG A 111 11.93 -5.53 -23.19
C ARG A 111 10.66 -5.53 -24.05
N ARG A 112 10.49 -6.54 -24.90
CA ARG A 112 9.27 -6.69 -25.71
C ARG A 112 8.18 -7.35 -24.90
N TRP A 113 6.98 -6.90 -25.06
CA TRP A 113 5.80 -7.52 -24.50
C TRP A 113 5.57 -8.91 -25.12
N GLN A 114 5.11 -9.84 -24.33
CA GLN A 114 4.72 -11.17 -24.71
C GLN A 114 3.54 -11.64 -23.88
N LEU A 115 2.64 -12.39 -24.49
CA LEU A 115 1.61 -13.12 -23.77
C LEU A 115 2.27 -14.25 -22.97
N VAL A 116 1.88 -14.39 -21.71
CA VAL A 116 2.41 -15.39 -20.79
C VAL A 116 1.38 -16.49 -20.62
N GLU A 117 1.77 -17.75 -20.76
CA GLU A 117 0.87 -18.87 -20.51
C GLU A 117 0.40 -18.88 -19.04
N PRO A 118 -0.88 -19.24 -18.79
CA PRO A 118 -1.40 -19.33 -17.42
C PRO A 118 -0.51 -20.20 -16.53
N GLY A 119 -0.19 -19.68 -15.33
CA GLY A 119 0.65 -20.38 -14.35
C GLY A 119 2.16 -20.32 -14.58
N THR A 120 2.64 -19.71 -15.67
CA THR A 120 4.08 -19.56 -15.94
C THR A 120 4.64 -18.20 -15.56
N SER A 121 3.78 -17.22 -15.31
CA SER A 121 4.21 -15.90 -14.83
C SER A 121 4.86 -16.02 -13.45
N PRO A 122 6.04 -15.43 -13.23
CA PRO A 122 6.65 -15.36 -11.91
C PRO A 122 5.82 -14.53 -10.91
N PHE A 123 4.89 -13.72 -11.40
CA PHE A 123 3.94 -12.91 -10.62
C PHE A 123 2.50 -13.46 -10.70
N GLY A 124 2.32 -14.72 -11.15
CA GLY A 124 1.00 -15.28 -11.46
C GLY A 124 0.03 -15.40 -10.27
N THR A 125 0.54 -15.28 -9.05
CA THR A 125 -0.29 -15.26 -7.83
C THR A 125 -0.55 -13.86 -7.31
N PHE A 126 0.15 -12.85 -7.83
CA PHE A 126 -0.02 -11.47 -7.39
C PHE A 126 -1.40 -10.96 -7.79
N ASN A 127 -2.13 -10.44 -6.82
CA ASN A 127 -3.37 -9.72 -7.04
C ASN A 127 -3.47 -8.61 -5.99
N PRO A 128 -3.36 -7.33 -6.39
CA PRO A 128 -3.35 -6.22 -5.45
C PRO A 128 -4.68 -6.03 -4.71
N VAL A 129 -5.81 -6.37 -5.32
CA VAL A 129 -7.13 -6.29 -4.68
C VAL A 129 -7.23 -7.32 -3.55
N SER A 130 -6.90 -8.58 -3.87
CA SER A 130 -6.89 -9.68 -2.89
C SER A 130 -5.89 -9.45 -1.77
N LEU A 131 -4.74 -8.83 -2.05
CA LEU A 131 -3.74 -8.50 -1.03
C LEU A 131 -4.32 -7.55 0.02
N VAL A 132 -4.92 -6.44 -0.42
CA VAL A 132 -5.47 -5.43 0.49
C VAL A 132 -6.66 -5.99 1.28
N ALA A 133 -7.56 -6.73 0.63
CA ALA A 133 -8.68 -7.39 1.29
C ALA A 133 -8.18 -8.36 2.37
N SER A 134 -7.21 -9.24 2.04
CA SER A 134 -6.63 -10.18 2.99
C SER A 134 -5.96 -9.51 4.20
N ILE A 135 -5.30 -8.37 4.03
CA ILE A 135 -4.71 -7.62 5.13
C ILE A 135 -5.81 -7.14 6.09
N LEU A 136 -6.88 -6.53 5.57
CA LEU A 136 -7.98 -6.01 6.40
C LEU A 136 -8.78 -7.14 7.09
N GLU A 137 -9.04 -8.24 6.39
CA GLU A 137 -9.84 -9.36 6.89
C GLU A 137 -9.11 -10.19 7.95
N GLN A 138 -7.78 -10.26 7.88
CA GLN A 138 -6.98 -11.14 8.72
C GLN A 138 -6.19 -10.43 9.81
N ILE A 139 -6.39 -9.12 9.98
CA ILE A 139 -5.78 -8.39 11.10
C ILE A 139 -6.33 -8.90 12.43
N GLU A 140 -5.45 -9.30 13.33
CA GLU A 140 -5.75 -9.81 14.66
C GLU A 140 -5.45 -8.75 15.72
N ASN A 141 -6.25 -8.75 16.80
CA ASN A 141 -6.06 -7.87 17.96
C ASN A 141 -5.89 -6.38 17.58
N PRO A 142 -6.77 -5.81 16.75
CA PRO A 142 -6.63 -4.42 16.31
C PRO A 142 -6.74 -3.45 17.49
N GLN A 143 -5.85 -2.47 17.54
CA GLN A 143 -5.79 -1.42 18.55
C GLN A 143 -5.55 -0.07 17.88
N ILE A 144 -6.05 1.02 18.49
CA ILE A 144 -5.69 2.37 18.03
C ILE A 144 -4.19 2.57 18.28
N ALA A 145 -3.48 2.99 17.25
CA ALA A 145 -2.06 3.29 17.36
C ALA A 145 -1.82 4.46 18.35
N PRO A 146 -0.66 4.51 19.01
CA PRO A 146 -0.28 5.63 19.86
C PRO A 146 -0.37 6.99 19.14
N THR A 147 -0.62 8.05 19.89
CA THR A 147 -0.84 9.41 19.35
C THR A 147 0.30 9.89 18.43
N GLU A 148 1.54 9.48 18.70
CA GLU A 148 2.71 9.83 17.89
C GLU A 148 2.66 9.23 16.46
N ALA A 149 1.87 8.18 16.28
CA ALA A 149 1.65 7.57 14.97
C ALA A 149 0.43 8.14 14.24
N SER A 150 -0.37 8.99 14.91
CA SER A 150 -1.59 9.56 14.34
C SER A 150 -1.27 10.47 13.16
N LYS A 151 -2.08 10.36 12.12
CA LYS A 151 -2.08 11.27 10.97
C LYS A 151 -3.37 12.08 10.99
N ALA A 152 -3.27 13.40 10.78
CA ALA A 152 -4.46 14.27 10.77
C ALA A 152 -5.48 13.74 9.74
N GLY A 153 -6.75 13.62 10.16
CA GLY A 153 -7.83 13.14 9.31
C GLY A 153 -7.82 11.64 8.98
N SER A 154 -6.98 10.85 9.68
CA SER A 154 -6.88 9.41 9.43
C SER A 154 -6.96 8.60 10.72
N TYR A 155 -7.55 7.43 10.65
CA TYR A 155 -7.41 6.41 11.68
C TYR A 155 -6.11 5.63 11.46
N VAL A 156 -5.41 5.32 12.53
CA VAL A 156 -4.22 4.46 12.49
C VAL A 156 -4.46 3.29 13.45
N VAL A 157 -4.44 2.08 12.91
CA VAL A 157 -4.72 0.85 13.65
C VAL A 157 -3.50 -0.06 13.58
N ASP A 158 -3.01 -0.46 14.75
CA ASP A 158 -1.99 -1.48 14.92
C ASP A 158 -2.65 -2.85 15.17
N GLY A 159 -1.98 -3.91 14.75
CA GLY A 159 -2.43 -5.27 14.99
C GLY A 159 -1.38 -6.31 14.64
N SER A 160 -1.77 -7.55 14.66
CA SER A 160 -0.96 -8.69 14.21
C SER A 160 -1.57 -9.26 12.92
N LEU A 161 -0.73 -9.83 12.06
CA LEU A 161 -1.15 -10.36 10.77
C LEU A 161 -0.52 -11.75 10.55
N PRO A 162 -1.29 -12.80 10.31
CA PRO A 162 -0.73 -14.10 9.93
C PRO A 162 -0.08 -14.02 8.55
N ALA A 163 1.01 -14.74 8.33
CA ALA A 163 1.75 -14.72 7.06
C ALA A 163 0.87 -15.03 5.84
N ILE A 164 -0.18 -15.86 6.03
CA ILE A 164 -1.11 -16.26 4.96
C ILE A 164 -1.80 -15.07 4.29
N ALA A 165 -1.98 -13.95 5.00
CA ALA A 165 -2.55 -12.73 4.44
C ALA A 165 -1.70 -12.14 3.30
N LEU A 166 -0.41 -12.48 3.23
CA LEU A 166 0.51 -12.03 2.19
C LEU A 166 0.69 -13.03 1.04
N LYS A 167 -0.08 -14.12 1.03
CA LYS A 167 0.06 -15.19 0.01
C LYS A 167 -0.07 -14.67 -1.42
N SER A 168 -0.99 -13.75 -1.67
CA SER A 168 -1.17 -13.15 -3.00
C SER A 168 0.00 -12.25 -3.43
N LEU A 169 0.81 -11.77 -2.48
CA LEU A 169 2.03 -11.00 -2.75
C LEU A 169 3.23 -11.92 -3.02
N THR A 170 3.43 -12.92 -2.16
CA THR A 170 4.66 -13.73 -2.14
C THR A 170 4.58 -15.02 -2.95
N GLY A 171 3.36 -15.41 -3.38
CA GLY A 171 3.12 -16.67 -4.08
C GLY A 171 3.02 -17.92 -3.20
N GLY A 172 3.29 -17.77 -1.91
CA GLY A 172 3.24 -18.79 -0.87
C GLY A 172 3.82 -18.22 0.42
N VAL A 173 3.65 -18.92 1.52
CA VAL A 173 4.08 -18.46 2.85
C VAL A 173 4.73 -19.56 3.66
N ASP A 174 5.51 -19.16 4.67
CA ASP A 174 5.95 -20.03 5.73
C ASP A 174 4.83 -20.14 6.79
N GLU A 175 4.12 -21.26 6.82
CA GLU A 175 3.02 -21.49 7.77
C GLU A 175 3.49 -21.52 9.23
N THR A 176 4.80 -21.64 9.46
CA THR A 176 5.40 -21.61 10.79
C THR A 176 5.95 -20.23 11.17
N ALA A 177 5.82 -19.24 10.29
CA ALA A 177 6.26 -17.89 10.59
C ALA A 177 5.51 -17.32 11.80
N PRO A 178 6.18 -16.52 12.64
CA PRO A 178 5.49 -15.78 13.68
C PRO A 178 4.51 -14.79 13.07
N LEU A 179 3.54 -14.32 13.85
CA LEU A 179 2.68 -13.23 13.43
C LEU A 179 3.52 -12.00 13.06
N LEU A 180 3.16 -11.36 11.96
CA LEU A 180 3.73 -10.11 11.53
C LEU A 180 3.10 -8.97 12.32
N GLU A 181 3.84 -7.91 12.55
CA GLU A 181 3.26 -6.66 13.05
C GLU A 181 2.69 -5.87 11.87
N VAL A 182 1.48 -5.35 12.01
CA VAL A 182 0.86 -4.53 10.97
C VAL A 182 0.34 -3.23 11.54
N ARG A 183 0.56 -2.15 10.81
CA ARG A 183 -0.05 -0.85 11.02
C ARG A 183 -0.79 -0.44 9.76
N VAL A 184 -2.08 -0.19 9.89
CA VAL A 184 -2.93 0.27 8.79
C VAL A 184 -3.34 1.72 9.02
N THR A 185 -3.13 2.56 8.02
CA THR A 185 -3.64 3.93 7.98
C THR A 185 -4.87 3.96 7.08
N ILE A 186 -5.96 4.50 7.60
CA ILE A 186 -7.28 4.56 6.94
C ILE A 186 -7.70 6.01 6.90
N ASP A 187 -8.05 6.50 5.71
CA ASP A 187 -8.59 7.85 5.53
C ASP A 187 -9.93 8.00 6.26
N GLY A 188 -10.05 8.99 7.13
CA GLY A 188 -11.21 9.14 8.00
C GLY A 188 -12.48 9.59 7.28
N SER A 189 -12.37 10.14 6.07
CA SER A 189 -13.51 10.63 5.31
C SER A 189 -14.10 9.57 4.40
N SER A 190 -13.25 8.81 3.72
CA SER A 190 -13.63 7.77 2.76
C SER A 190 -13.66 6.36 3.36
N MET A 191 -13.00 6.16 4.49
CA MET A 191 -12.67 4.86 5.08
C MET A 191 -11.80 3.98 4.18
N TYR A 192 -11.15 4.54 3.16
CA TYR A 192 -10.23 3.77 2.32
C TYR A 192 -8.92 3.50 3.03
N PRO A 193 -8.38 2.26 2.95
CA PRO A 193 -7.04 1.97 3.45
C PRO A 193 -6.02 2.64 2.51
N VAL A 194 -5.20 3.54 3.05
CA VAL A 194 -4.21 4.30 2.25
C VAL A 194 -2.79 3.81 2.43
N GLU A 195 -2.50 3.11 3.52
CA GLU A 195 -1.18 2.57 3.78
C GLU A 195 -1.27 1.36 4.71
N ALA A 196 -0.54 0.30 4.41
CA ALA A 196 -0.27 -0.80 5.32
C ALA A 196 1.24 -0.99 5.46
N ARG A 197 1.76 -0.80 6.69
CA ARG A 197 3.16 -1.07 7.05
C ARG A 197 3.23 -2.39 7.79
N ILE A 198 4.03 -3.33 7.27
CA ILE A 198 4.07 -4.70 7.76
C ILE A 198 5.52 -5.06 8.09
N THR A 199 5.77 -5.48 9.34
CA THR A 199 7.08 -5.90 9.82
C THR A 199 7.10 -7.41 10.07
N GLY A 200 8.13 -8.07 9.59
CA GLY A 200 8.34 -9.49 9.74
C GLY A 200 8.42 -10.27 8.43
N ARG A 201 8.75 -11.54 8.52
CA ARG A 201 8.90 -12.44 7.36
C ARG A 201 7.60 -13.18 7.07
N ALA A 202 7.25 -13.29 5.81
CA ALA A 202 6.15 -14.13 5.34
C ALA A 202 6.65 -15.44 4.71
N THR A 203 7.90 -15.45 4.19
CA THR A 203 8.53 -16.65 3.61
C THR A 203 9.81 -17.02 4.39
N THR A 204 10.29 -18.24 4.24
CA THR A 204 11.54 -18.68 4.87
C THR A 204 12.79 -17.96 4.34
N ALA A 205 12.71 -17.39 3.17
CA ALA A 205 13.82 -16.66 2.51
C ALA A 205 13.93 -15.21 2.99
N GLU A 206 12.88 -14.66 3.58
CA GLU A 206 12.86 -13.27 4.05
C GLU A 206 13.50 -13.11 5.44
N SER A 207 14.02 -11.91 5.72
CA SER A 207 14.53 -11.54 7.04
C SER A 207 13.39 -11.25 8.01
N GLY A 208 13.61 -11.57 9.30
CA GLY A 208 12.63 -11.30 10.36
C GLY A 208 12.41 -9.81 10.67
N ASP A 209 13.34 -8.96 10.27
CA ASP A 209 13.28 -7.49 10.40
C ASP A 209 12.83 -6.77 9.13
N LEU A 210 12.37 -7.52 8.13
CA LEU A 210 11.82 -6.96 6.89
C LEU A 210 10.65 -6.01 7.22
N VAL A 211 10.72 -4.80 6.68
CA VAL A 211 9.64 -3.83 6.76
C VAL A 211 9.19 -3.46 5.37
N ARG A 212 7.95 -3.82 5.05
CA ARG A 212 7.30 -3.49 3.79
C ARG A 212 6.16 -2.49 4.00
N THR A 213 6.00 -1.57 3.05
CA THR A 213 4.93 -0.59 3.03
C THR A 213 4.17 -0.72 1.72
N VAL A 214 2.88 -1.03 1.82
CA VAL A 214 1.93 -1.01 0.71
C VAL A 214 1.14 0.29 0.82
N ARG A 215 1.17 1.11 -0.23
CA ARG A 215 0.40 2.36 -0.32
C ARG A 215 -0.65 2.25 -1.39
N LEU A 216 -1.82 2.83 -1.13
CA LEU A 216 -2.94 2.91 -2.06
C LEU A 216 -3.34 4.36 -2.23
N PHE A 217 -3.60 4.77 -3.45
CA PHE A 217 -3.93 6.15 -3.79
C PHE A 217 -4.68 6.26 -5.12
N GLU A 218 -5.17 7.45 -5.44
CA GLU A 218 -5.94 7.71 -6.69
C GLU A 218 -7.11 6.75 -6.88
N PHE A 219 -7.92 6.58 -5.83
CA PHE A 219 -9.08 5.72 -5.85
C PHE A 219 -10.16 6.23 -6.81
N ASN A 220 -10.84 5.29 -7.47
CA ASN A 220 -11.97 5.54 -8.38
C ASN A 220 -11.67 6.56 -9.50
N SER A 221 -10.40 6.65 -9.89
CA SER A 221 -9.98 7.45 -11.03
C SER A 221 -10.41 6.80 -12.34
N ASP A 222 -10.67 7.62 -13.37
CA ASP A 222 -10.98 7.12 -14.71
C ASP A 222 -9.72 6.55 -15.36
N ILE A 223 -9.51 5.26 -15.20
CA ILE A 223 -8.34 4.52 -15.66
C ILE A 223 -8.83 3.37 -16.53
N ALA A 224 -8.21 3.21 -17.70
CA ALA A 224 -8.36 2.04 -18.55
C ALA A 224 -7.08 1.21 -18.53
N ILE A 225 -7.22 -0.10 -18.43
CA ILE A 225 -6.11 -1.05 -18.60
C ILE A 225 -6.36 -1.77 -19.92
N GLU A 226 -5.42 -1.62 -20.86
CA GLU A 226 -5.52 -2.18 -22.20
C GLU A 226 -4.40 -3.20 -22.47
N PRO A 227 -4.63 -4.21 -23.32
CA PRO A 227 -3.58 -5.12 -23.74
C PRO A 227 -2.41 -4.36 -24.37
N PRO A 228 -1.16 -4.63 -24.00
CA PRO A 228 0.00 -3.92 -24.53
C PRO A 228 0.43 -4.36 -25.94
N ILE A 229 -0.17 -5.43 -26.47
CA ILE A 229 0.06 -6.01 -27.81
C ILE A 229 -1.23 -6.56 -28.39
#